data_a7954a1d118960de8c5867455a25e0c8
#
_entry.id   a7954a1d118960de8c5867455a25e0c8
#
_cell.length_a   1.000
_cell.length_b   1.000
_cell.length_c   1.000
_cell.angle_alpha   90.00
_cell.angle_beta   90.00
_cell.angle_gamma   90.00
#
_symmetry.space_group_name_H-M   'P 1'
#
loop_
_entity.id
_entity.type
_entity.pdbx_description
1 polymer ?
#
loop_
_entity_poly.entity_id
_entity_poly.type
_entity_poly.pdbx_seq_one_letter_code
_entity_poly.pdbx_strand_id
1 'polypeptide(L)'
;MQVNQWVKVHSQGQIFTPRTGHECIFADGNIYLFAGTDDDERLNDLYTYSIRKNRWAKIEPVGEKPQQRSGARGVAFMDGLYFFGGYQRKRGHYFNDLFYFDLDQKTWSGIQTQGEPPNPRTDHTVVLYDGAMYVFGGYDGRARYNDLWRCTLKN
;
A
#
# COMPACT_ATOMS: atom_id res chain seq x y z
N MET A 1 -32.01 -14.43 -8.22
CA MET A 1 -30.86 -14.31 -9.13
C MET A 1 -30.00 -13.17 -8.65
N GLN A 2 -28.73 -13.45 -8.39
CA GLN A 2 -27.79 -12.39 -7.98
C GLN A 2 -27.35 -11.62 -9.23
N VAL A 3 -27.49 -10.30 -9.21
CA VAL A 3 -27.10 -9.45 -10.34
C VAL A 3 -25.90 -8.59 -9.94
N ASN A 4 -25.02 -8.29 -10.88
CA ASN A 4 -23.93 -7.36 -10.69
C ASN A 4 -24.51 -5.94 -10.62
N GLN A 5 -24.27 -5.26 -9.51
CA GLN A 5 -24.86 -3.95 -9.25
C GLN A 5 -23.86 -3.05 -8.56
N TRP A 6 -23.75 -1.80 -9.05
CA TRP A 6 -22.98 -0.76 -8.37
C TRP A 6 -23.86 -0.01 -7.39
N VAL A 7 -23.36 0.11 -6.17
CA VAL A 7 -24.01 0.92 -5.13
C VAL A 7 -22.94 1.81 -4.51
N LYS A 8 -23.19 3.11 -4.45
CA LYS A 8 -22.28 4.03 -3.78
C LYS A 8 -22.41 3.84 -2.26
N VAL A 9 -21.28 3.57 -1.62
CA VAL A 9 -21.23 3.44 -0.15
C VAL A 9 -21.19 4.83 0.48
N HIS A 10 -22.14 5.11 1.37
CA HIS A 10 -22.16 6.35 2.14
C HIS A 10 -21.46 6.11 3.47
N SER A 11 -20.12 6.12 3.43
CA SER A 11 -19.29 5.88 4.58
C SER A 11 -19.28 7.07 5.55
N GLN A 12 -19.04 6.78 6.82
CA GLN A 12 -18.97 7.76 7.90
C GLN A 12 -17.57 7.78 8.51
N GLY A 13 -17.40 8.61 9.52
CA GLY A 13 -16.16 8.70 10.29
C GLY A 13 -15.22 9.78 9.81
N GLN A 14 -13.92 9.55 9.95
CA GLN A 14 -12.89 10.51 9.57
C GLN A 14 -12.68 10.48 8.05
N ILE A 15 -13.25 11.48 7.37
CA ILE A 15 -13.18 11.59 5.92
C ILE A 15 -11.85 12.27 5.53
N PHE A 16 -11.25 11.79 4.48
CA PHE A 16 -9.96 12.26 3.99
C PHE A 16 -10.11 12.83 2.56
N THR A 17 -9.03 13.42 2.04
CA THR A 17 -9.02 14.05 0.72
C THR A 17 -9.20 13.03 -0.40
N PRO A 18 -9.93 13.41 -1.48
CA PRO A 18 -9.93 12.61 -2.70
C PRO A 18 -8.51 12.44 -3.23
N ARG A 19 -8.18 11.26 -3.73
CA ARG A 19 -6.81 10.94 -4.10
C ARG A 19 -6.73 9.86 -5.18
N THR A 20 -5.57 9.76 -5.79
CA THR A 20 -5.21 8.68 -6.70
C THR A 20 -3.86 8.09 -6.28
N GLY A 21 -3.49 6.95 -6.85
CA GLY A 21 -2.20 6.32 -6.52
C GLY A 21 -2.11 5.75 -5.12
N HIS A 22 -3.22 5.70 -4.42
CA HIS A 22 -3.32 5.03 -3.12
C HIS A 22 -3.37 3.52 -3.30
N GLU A 23 -3.10 2.80 -2.22
CA GLU A 23 -3.29 1.35 -2.17
C GLU A 23 -4.34 1.00 -1.14
N CYS A 24 -5.26 0.10 -1.51
CA CYS A 24 -6.23 -0.47 -0.58
C CYS A 24 -5.98 -1.96 -0.42
N ILE A 25 -5.95 -2.41 0.82
CA ILE A 25 -5.74 -3.82 1.17
C ILE A 25 -6.85 -4.25 2.12
N PHE A 26 -7.48 -5.39 1.83
CA PHE A 26 -8.41 -6.01 2.77
C PHE A 26 -7.65 -6.92 3.73
N ALA A 27 -7.89 -6.74 5.02
CA ALA A 27 -7.33 -7.59 6.06
C ALA A 27 -8.25 -7.58 7.27
N ASP A 28 -8.53 -8.76 7.81
CA ASP A 28 -9.25 -8.94 9.08
C ASP A 28 -10.55 -8.13 9.17
N GLY A 29 -11.37 -8.18 8.11
CA GLY A 29 -12.67 -7.51 8.08
C GLY A 29 -12.64 -6.01 7.80
N ASN A 30 -11.46 -5.44 7.57
CA ASN A 30 -11.27 -4.02 7.32
C ASN A 30 -10.58 -3.77 6.00
N ILE A 31 -10.78 -2.58 5.45
CA ILE A 31 -10.01 -2.09 4.32
C ILE A 31 -8.99 -1.08 4.88
N TYR A 32 -7.75 -1.23 4.49
CA TYR A 32 -6.67 -0.30 4.86
C TYR A 32 -6.28 0.48 3.62
N LEU A 33 -6.26 1.81 3.75
CA LEU A 33 -5.89 2.72 2.67
C LEU A 33 -4.58 3.42 3.02
N PHE A 34 -3.59 3.28 2.15
CA PHE A 34 -2.27 3.86 2.36
C PHE A 34 -1.92 4.86 1.28
N ALA A 35 -1.49 6.07 1.69
CA ALA A 35 -0.77 7.04 0.89
C ALA A 35 -1.54 7.52 -0.35
N GLY A 36 -0.82 7.72 -1.45
CA GLY A 36 -1.38 8.29 -2.67
C GLY A 36 -1.06 9.76 -2.81
N THR A 37 -1.73 10.40 -3.76
CA THR A 37 -1.59 11.84 -3.99
C THR A 37 -2.96 12.49 -4.08
N ASP A 38 -3.13 13.62 -3.42
CA ASP A 38 -4.28 14.50 -3.59
C ASP A 38 -3.91 15.67 -4.49
N ASP A 39 -4.70 16.74 -4.48
CA ASP A 39 -4.45 17.91 -5.34
C ASP A 39 -3.19 18.66 -4.94
N ASP A 40 -2.76 18.56 -3.71
CA ASP A 40 -1.67 19.36 -3.16
C ASP A 40 -0.36 18.59 -3.07
N GLU A 41 -0.39 17.33 -2.59
CA GLU A 41 0.84 16.61 -2.26
C GLU A 41 0.69 15.09 -2.33
N ARG A 42 1.81 14.39 -2.25
CA ARG A 42 1.83 12.96 -1.99
C ARG A 42 1.79 12.74 -0.48
N LEU A 43 1.16 11.63 -0.11
CA LEU A 43 0.75 11.36 1.26
C LEU A 43 1.46 10.10 1.79
N ASN A 44 1.46 9.94 3.11
CA ASN A 44 1.91 8.71 3.78
C ASN A 44 0.98 8.35 4.94
N ASP A 45 -0.24 8.83 4.88
CA ASP A 45 -1.26 8.53 5.87
C ASP A 45 -1.83 7.13 5.71
N LEU A 46 -2.37 6.61 6.77
CA LEU A 46 -2.99 5.29 6.81
C LEU A 46 -4.37 5.42 7.45
N TYR A 47 -5.38 4.95 6.73
CA TYR A 47 -6.76 4.91 7.20
C TYR A 47 -7.25 3.48 7.22
N THR A 48 -8.18 3.20 8.12
CA THR A 48 -8.88 1.92 8.12
C THR A 48 -10.38 2.17 7.96
N TYR A 49 -11.01 1.34 7.15
CA TYR A 49 -12.47 1.33 6.98
C TYR A 49 -13.00 0.02 7.55
N SER A 50 -13.82 0.15 8.58
CA SER A 50 -14.55 -0.99 9.13
C SER A 50 -15.78 -1.24 8.26
N ILE A 51 -15.80 -2.37 7.56
CA ILE A 51 -16.95 -2.74 6.72
C ILE A 51 -18.19 -2.91 7.61
N ARG A 52 -18.03 -3.54 8.75
CA ARG A 52 -19.12 -3.79 9.70
C ARG A 52 -19.73 -2.50 10.24
N LYS A 53 -18.89 -1.52 10.59
CA LYS A 53 -19.33 -0.26 11.19
C LYS A 53 -19.62 0.84 10.17
N ASN A 54 -19.25 0.61 8.90
CA ASN A 54 -19.35 1.62 7.84
C ASN A 54 -18.64 2.91 8.21
N ARG A 55 -17.42 2.82 8.77
CA ARG A 55 -16.69 3.97 9.28
C ARG A 55 -15.22 3.93 8.92
N TRP A 56 -14.73 5.10 8.51
CA TRP A 56 -13.31 5.37 8.37
C TRP A 56 -12.72 5.91 9.68
N ALA A 57 -11.51 5.50 9.98
CA ALA A 57 -10.71 6.04 11.07
C ALA A 57 -9.28 6.21 10.63
N LYS A 58 -8.68 7.35 10.96
CA LYS A 58 -7.26 7.55 10.74
C LYS A 58 -6.48 6.72 11.75
N ILE A 59 -5.44 6.05 11.28
CA ILE A 59 -4.50 5.34 12.15
C ILE A 59 -3.33 6.29 12.43
N GLU A 60 -3.06 6.51 13.71
CA GLU A 60 -1.86 7.24 14.16
C GLU A 60 -0.79 6.20 14.49
N PRO A 61 0.06 5.85 13.53
CA PRO A 61 1.03 4.79 13.74
C PRO A 61 2.25 5.28 14.49
N VAL A 62 2.98 4.35 15.07
CA VAL A 62 4.31 4.58 15.64
C VAL A 62 5.37 3.85 14.79
N GLY A 63 6.63 4.14 15.04
CA GLY A 63 7.73 3.47 14.38
C GLY A 63 8.23 4.21 13.14
N GLU A 64 8.93 3.49 12.28
CA GLU A 64 9.55 4.03 11.08
C GLU A 64 8.54 4.17 9.95
N LYS A 65 7.88 5.32 9.88
CA LYS A 65 6.86 5.61 8.88
C LYS A 65 7.49 5.79 7.50
N PRO A 66 6.91 5.19 6.43
CA PRO A 66 7.40 5.42 5.07
C PRO A 66 7.33 6.89 4.68
N GLN A 67 8.22 7.32 3.81
CA GLN A 67 8.13 8.65 3.21
C GLN A 67 6.87 8.74 2.33
N GLN A 68 6.37 9.96 2.17
CA GLN A 68 5.21 10.27 1.33
C GLN A 68 5.41 9.75 -0.10
N ARG A 69 4.38 9.13 -0.65
CA ARG A 69 4.46 8.48 -1.95
C ARG A 69 3.10 8.17 -2.57
N SER A 70 3.10 8.05 -3.88
CA SER A 70 1.99 7.47 -4.64
C SER A 70 2.49 6.22 -5.37
N GLY A 71 1.57 5.36 -5.78
CA GLY A 71 1.91 4.20 -6.61
C GLY A 71 2.56 3.03 -5.89
N ALA A 72 2.69 3.07 -4.56
CA ALA A 72 3.07 1.90 -3.79
C ALA A 72 1.99 0.83 -3.89
N ARG A 73 2.39 -0.44 -3.86
CA ARG A 73 1.46 -1.56 -3.87
C ARG A 73 1.78 -2.51 -2.73
N GLY A 74 0.76 -3.17 -2.22
CA GLY A 74 0.94 -3.99 -1.04
C GLY A 74 0.03 -5.20 -0.96
N VAL A 75 0.33 -6.04 0.01
CA VAL A 75 -0.41 -7.26 0.32
C VAL A 75 -0.58 -7.38 1.83
N ALA A 76 -1.62 -8.10 2.24
CA ALA A 76 -1.79 -8.52 3.63
C ALA A 76 -1.24 -9.94 3.78
N PHE A 77 -0.42 -10.16 4.79
CA PHE A 77 0.09 -11.48 5.12
C PHE A 77 0.24 -11.61 6.63
N MET A 78 -0.33 -12.67 7.19
CA MET A 78 -0.34 -12.92 8.64
C MET A 78 -0.90 -11.69 9.40
N ASP A 79 -0.14 -11.12 10.31
CA ASP A 79 -0.60 -10.05 11.20
C ASP A 79 -0.25 -8.65 10.68
N GLY A 80 0.05 -8.51 9.39
CA GLY A 80 0.50 -7.23 8.90
C GLY A 80 0.28 -6.97 7.42
N LEU A 81 0.63 -5.74 7.05
CA LEU A 81 0.56 -5.24 5.70
C LEU A 81 1.98 -4.97 5.21
N TYR A 82 2.25 -5.37 3.96
CA TYR A 82 3.55 -5.14 3.32
C TYR A 82 3.35 -4.24 2.11
N PHE A 83 4.15 -3.18 2.00
CA PHE A 83 4.07 -2.22 0.89
C PHE A 83 5.42 -2.10 0.23
N PHE A 84 5.42 -2.10 -1.11
CA PHE A 84 6.64 -2.00 -1.91
C PHE A 84 6.57 -0.86 -2.90
N GLY A 85 7.67 -0.07 -3.00
CA GLY A 85 7.86 0.90 -4.06
C GLY A 85 7.06 2.17 -3.92
N GLY A 86 6.86 2.81 -5.05
CA GLY A 86 6.14 4.06 -5.15
C GLY A 86 7.02 5.22 -5.63
N TYR A 87 6.44 6.41 -5.66
CA TYR A 87 7.05 7.60 -6.23
C TYR A 87 6.76 8.85 -5.40
N GLN A 88 7.78 9.69 -5.23
CA GLN A 88 7.64 11.01 -4.60
C GLN A 88 8.09 12.09 -5.59
N ARG A 89 7.18 12.96 -6.00
CA ARG A 89 7.43 13.97 -7.03
C ARG A 89 8.48 15.00 -6.63
N LYS A 90 8.45 15.46 -5.38
CA LYS A 90 9.24 16.59 -4.89
C LYS A 90 10.75 16.46 -5.12
N ARG A 91 11.25 15.22 -5.24
CA ARG A 91 12.65 14.90 -5.52
C ARG A 91 12.82 14.00 -6.74
N GLY A 92 11.72 13.73 -7.49
CA GLY A 92 11.76 12.77 -8.58
C GLY A 92 12.23 11.39 -8.13
N HIS A 93 11.88 11.02 -6.90
CA HIS A 93 12.42 9.82 -6.26
C HIS A 93 11.47 8.64 -6.41
N TYR A 94 12.00 7.55 -6.98
CA TYR A 94 11.31 6.26 -7.04
C TYR A 94 11.86 5.36 -5.94
N PHE A 95 10.99 4.54 -5.37
CA PHE A 95 11.34 3.70 -4.23
C PHE A 95 11.42 2.23 -4.62
N ASN A 96 12.31 1.50 -3.95
CA ASN A 96 12.36 0.04 -3.96
C ASN A 96 12.46 -0.53 -2.54
N ASP A 97 11.97 0.23 -1.59
CA ASP A 97 11.92 -0.16 -0.19
C ASP A 97 10.71 -1.05 0.08
N LEU A 98 10.81 -1.86 1.10
CA LEU A 98 9.73 -2.70 1.60
C LEU A 98 9.43 -2.29 3.03
N PHE A 99 8.18 -1.93 3.29
CA PHE A 99 7.70 -1.54 4.61
C PHE A 99 6.64 -2.52 5.11
N TYR A 100 6.67 -2.74 6.40
CA TYR A 100 5.73 -3.59 7.12
C TYR A 100 4.95 -2.76 8.13
N PHE A 101 3.64 -2.93 8.15
CA PHE A 101 2.78 -2.36 9.17
C PHE A 101 2.16 -3.49 9.98
N ASP A 102 2.50 -3.54 11.27
CA ASP A 102 1.95 -4.49 12.22
C ASP A 102 0.54 -4.04 12.60
N LEU A 103 -0.46 -4.86 12.33
CA LEU A 103 -1.87 -4.52 12.56
C LEU A 103 -2.22 -4.49 14.05
N ASP A 104 -1.53 -5.25 14.86
CA ASP A 104 -1.77 -5.38 16.29
C ASP A 104 -1.11 -4.22 17.04
N GLN A 105 0.18 -4.04 16.80
CA GLN A 105 0.98 -3.01 17.46
C GLN A 105 0.83 -1.63 16.81
N LYS A 106 0.22 -1.54 15.63
CA LYS A 106 0.08 -0.31 14.83
C LYS A 106 1.42 0.38 14.60
N THR A 107 2.43 -0.42 14.27
CA THR A 107 3.82 0.02 14.14
C THR A 107 4.35 -0.22 12.75
N TRP A 108 4.97 0.81 12.17
CA TRP A 108 5.71 0.73 10.92
C TRP A 108 7.15 0.27 11.15
N SER A 109 7.65 -0.58 10.24
CA SER A 109 9.06 -1.00 10.20
C SER A 109 9.54 -1.08 8.76
N GLY A 110 10.73 -0.57 8.49
CA GLY A 110 11.43 -0.87 7.24
C GLY A 110 11.96 -2.31 7.28
N ILE A 111 11.81 -3.04 6.17
CA ILE A 111 12.24 -4.42 6.07
C ILE A 111 13.54 -4.49 5.28
N GLN A 112 14.57 -5.03 5.89
CA GLN A 112 15.82 -5.34 5.19
C GLN A 112 15.66 -6.69 4.49
N THR A 113 15.83 -6.70 3.18
CA THR A 113 15.71 -7.92 2.39
C THR A 113 17.08 -8.45 1.99
N GLN A 114 17.15 -9.74 1.71
CA GLN A 114 18.34 -10.37 1.15
C GLN A 114 18.27 -10.40 -0.37
N GLY A 115 19.42 -10.36 -1.02
CA GLY A 115 19.52 -10.32 -2.48
C GLY A 115 19.29 -8.92 -3.04
N GLU A 116 19.45 -8.80 -4.34
CA GLU A 116 19.20 -7.55 -5.04
C GLU A 116 17.70 -7.31 -5.14
N PRO A 117 17.18 -6.18 -4.64
CA PRO A 117 15.77 -5.85 -4.83
C PRO A 117 15.50 -5.45 -6.28
N PRO A 118 14.22 -5.43 -6.71
CA PRO A 118 13.87 -4.83 -7.98
C PRO A 118 14.35 -3.38 -8.05
N ASN A 119 14.61 -2.87 -9.24
CA ASN A 119 14.86 -1.45 -9.43
C ASN A 119 13.68 -0.63 -8.87
N PRO A 120 13.95 0.58 -8.35
CA PRO A 120 12.88 1.46 -7.86
C PRO A 120 11.81 1.68 -8.93
N ARG A 121 10.56 1.66 -8.53
CA ARG A 121 9.41 1.73 -9.45
C ARG A 121 8.12 2.16 -8.78
N THR A 122 7.19 2.63 -9.59
CA THR A 122 5.83 2.94 -9.21
C THR A 122 4.85 2.22 -10.13
N ASP A 123 3.59 2.11 -9.72
CA ASP A 123 2.47 1.58 -10.53
C ASP A 123 2.66 0.14 -11.01
N HIS A 124 3.51 -0.59 -10.32
CA HIS A 124 3.62 -2.04 -10.46
C HIS A 124 2.38 -2.72 -9.87
N THR A 125 2.26 -4.01 -10.08
CA THR A 125 1.21 -4.82 -9.44
C THR A 125 1.85 -5.81 -8.48
N VAL A 126 1.09 -6.20 -7.47
CA VAL A 126 1.55 -7.18 -6.49
C VAL A 126 0.44 -8.21 -6.25
N VAL A 127 0.85 -9.44 -6.01
CA VAL A 127 -0.04 -10.51 -5.53
C VAL A 127 0.68 -11.30 -4.46
N LEU A 128 -0.11 -11.90 -3.57
CA LEU A 128 0.40 -12.80 -2.55
C LEU A 128 0.09 -14.24 -2.92
N TYR A 129 1.09 -15.09 -2.86
CA TYR A 129 0.91 -16.52 -3.02
C TYR A 129 1.91 -17.26 -2.15
N ASP A 130 1.41 -18.20 -1.35
CA ASP A 130 2.20 -19.11 -0.52
C ASP A 130 3.31 -18.39 0.29
N GLY A 131 2.92 -17.32 0.99
CA GLY A 131 3.83 -16.55 1.84
C GLY A 131 4.86 -15.72 1.09
N ALA A 132 4.68 -15.50 -0.19
CA ALA A 132 5.56 -14.67 -1.00
C ALA A 132 4.77 -13.59 -1.74
N MET A 133 5.35 -12.41 -1.80
CA MET A 133 4.84 -11.30 -2.60
C MET A 133 5.48 -11.33 -3.97
N TYR A 134 4.65 -11.33 -5.01
CA TYR A 134 5.10 -11.28 -6.40
C TYR A 134 4.85 -9.86 -6.91
N VAL A 135 5.89 -9.25 -7.46
CA VAL A 135 5.88 -7.89 -8.00
C VAL A 135 6.09 -7.95 -9.51
N PHE A 136 5.18 -7.37 -10.27
CA PHE A 136 5.29 -7.35 -11.72
C PHE A 136 5.26 -5.93 -12.26
N GLY A 137 6.19 -5.63 -13.16
CA GLY A 137 6.15 -4.45 -14.00
C GLY A 137 6.37 -3.14 -13.25
N GLY A 138 5.76 -2.09 -13.74
CA GLY A 138 5.87 -0.75 -13.19
C GLY A 138 6.69 0.18 -14.07
N TYR A 139 7.00 1.36 -13.51
CA TYR A 139 7.61 2.49 -14.24
C TYR A 139 8.57 3.23 -13.33
N ASP A 140 9.70 3.69 -13.85
CA ASP A 140 10.72 4.40 -13.06
C ASP A 140 11.00 5.84 -13.54
N GLY A 141 10.17 6.37 -14.42
CA GLY A 141 10.37 7.68 -15.01
C GLY A 141 11.03 7.61 -16.39
N ARG A 142 11.65 6.48 -16.72
CA ARG A 142 12.34 6.26 -18.00
C ARG A 142 11.85 5.02 -18.72
N ALA A 143 11.75 3.91 -18.00
CA ALA A 143 11.43 2.61 -18.55
C ALA A 143 10.20 2.03 -17.90
N ARG A 144 9.42 1.31 -18.68
CA ARG A 144 8.40 0.39 -18.18
C ARG A 144 8.99 -1.00 -18.11
N TYR A 145 8.68 -1.71 -17.02
CA TYR A 145 9.24 -3.02 -16.74
C TYR A 145 8.27 -4.14 -17.09
N ASN A 146 8.81 -5.28 -17.50
CA ASN A 146 8.04 -6.51 -17.71
C ASN A 146 8.64 -7.68 -16.93
N ASP A 147 9.38 -7.37 -15.88
CA ASP A 147 10.01 -8.36 -15.02
C ASP A 147 9.06 -8.83 -13.92
N LEU A 148 9.31 -10.03 -13.44
CA LEU A 148 8.57 -10.61 -12.32
C LEU A 148 9.54 -10.93 -11.20
N TRP A 149 9.25 -10.42 -10.00
CA TRP A 149 10.06 -10.62 -8.81
C TRP A 149 9.25 -11.33 -7.73
N ARG A 150 9.93 -12.10 -6.92
CA ARG A 150 9.34 -12.77 -5.76
C ARG A 150 10.10 -12.41 -4.51
N CYS A 151 9.40 -11.94 -3.50
CA CYS A 151 9.93 -11.69 -2.16
C CYS A 151 9.23 -12.60 -1.16
N THR A 152 9.98 -13.48 -0.51
CA THR A 152 9.44 -14.30 0.56
C THR A 152 9.19 -13.44 1.79
N LEU A 153 7.96 -13.47 2.30
CA LEU A 153 7.59 -12.75 3.50
C LEU A 153 7.68 -13.67 4.71
N LYS A 154 8.40 -13.22 5.73
CA LYS A 154 8.55 -13.98 6.98
C LYS A 154 8.07 -13.14 8.15
N ASN A 155 7.54 -13.83 9.11
CA ASN A 155 7.24 -13.25 10.41
C ASN A 155 8.47 -13.31 11.31
#